data_ad64fbdf824ef0d3fb580880f43f3014
#
_entry.id   ad64fbdf824ef0d3fb580880f43f3014
#
_cell.length_a   1.000
_cell.length_b   1.000
_cell.length_c   1.000
_cell.angle_alpha   90.00
_cell.angle_beta   90.00
_cell.angle_gamma   90.00
#
_symmetry.space_group_name_H-M   'P 1'
#
loop_
_entity.id
_entity.type
_entity.pdbx_description
1 polymer ?
#
loop_
_entity_poly.entity_id
_entity_poly.type
_entity_poly.pdbx_seq_one_letter_code
_entity_poly.pdbx_strand_id
1 'polypeptide(L)'
;MPASPLPEAHRRAAAPRLPEVAESEVSRHYQAMARHAFGVCDGFYPLGSCTMKYNPKLGEDLAALPGFTGIHPLQPEHTARGCRSVLDRAGAYLCQITGMDEMTFQPAAGAHGEFTGLLLIKAYHVHRGDTGRTVILVPDSAHGTNPASAAMAGFTVRSIPSTAEGLVDLEALRAACGADTAGLMLTNPNTVGLFERDILAMTEIVHAAGGLVYYDGANLNAIMGVARPGDMGFDVCHLNLHKTFATPHGGGGPGSGAVGCKALLAPYLPGSALGGGGGAQSIGQVRAFHANFLVVVRALAYLLTLGNTGVRQAAEGAVLNANYLKHRLEAAGYSSAYPGLCMHEFVLTLEQLKKQTGVSALDLAKAMLDQGMHPPTMYFPLIVHEALMFEPTETETPETLDRAAQALEALLKTARENPQALHAAPVTTVIGRPDETAAARRPVVRYGFEEG
;
A
#
# COMPACT_ATOMS: atom_id res chain seq x y z
N MET A 1 21.63 -26.57 -38.15
CA MET A 1 21.55 -26.34 -36.71
C MET A 1 22.17 -27.53 -35.99
N PRO A 2 22.87 -27.37 -34.86
CA PRO A 2 23.34 -28.51 -34.08
C PRO A 2 22.13 -29.38 -33.64
N ALA A 3 22.29 -30.69 -33.58
CA ALA A 3 21.26 -31.58 -33.14
C ALA A 3 20.82 -31.26 -31.70
N SER A 4 19.51 -31.25 -31.44
CA SER A 4 19.00 -30.97 -30.09
C SER A 4 19.51 -32.05 -29.12
N PRO A 5 20.05 -31.67 -27.94
CA PRO A 5 20.47 -32.64 -26.93
C PRO A 5 19.31 -33.36 -26.23
N LEU A 6 18.05 -32.97 -26.50
CA LEU A 6 16.88 -33.61 -25.90
C LEU A 6 16.55 -34.95 -26.56
N PRO A 7 16.20 -35.98 -25.77
CA PRO A 7 15.66 -37.21 -26.29
C PRO A 7 14.43 -36.97 -27.18
N GLU A 8 14.26 -37.78 -28.23
CA GLU A 8 13.19 -37.59 -29.21
C GLU A 8 11.80 -37.59 -28.57
N ALA A 9 11.58 -38.43 -27.58
CA ALA A 9 10.31 -38.51 -26.83
C ALA A 9 9.95 -37.19 -26.07
N HIS A 10 10.90 -36.31 -25.85
CA HIS A 10 10.71 -35.01 -25.20
C HIS A 10 10.74 -33.82 -26.16
N ARG A 11 10.89 -34.09 -27.46
CA ARG A 11 10.84 -33.06 -28.50
C ARG A 11 9.41 -32.76 -28.90
N ARG A 12 9.14 -31.51 -29.19
CA ARG A 12 7.84 -31.12 -29.78
C ARG A 12 7.73 -31.72 -31.18
N ALA A 13 6.53 -32.24 -31.52
CA ALA A 13 6.23 -32.74 -32.85
C ALA A 13 6.14 -31.62 -33.91
N ALA A 14 5.80 -30.38 -33.47
CA ALA A 14 5.72 -29.20 -34.33
C ALA A 14 6.36 -27.97 -33.64
N ALA A 15 6.80 -27.00 -34.40
CA ALA A 15 7.28 -25.72 -33.89
C ALA A 15 6.16 -25.01 -33.10
N PRO A 16 6.50 -24.25 -32.04
CA PRO A 16 5.51 -23.43 -31.33
C PRO A 16 4.95 -22.40 -32.32
N ARG A 17 3.66 -22.08 -32.18
CA ARG A 17 2.98 -21.01 -32.93
C ARG A 17 3.38 -19.63 -32.35
N LEU A 18 4.61 -19.24 -32.58
CA LEU A 18 5.12 -17.91 -32.20
C LEU A 18 5.16 -17.01 -33.43
N PRO A 19 4.87 -15.70 -33.29
CA PRO A 19 5.01 -14.77 -34.38
C PRO A 19 6.48 -14.71 -34.83
N GLU A 20 6.72 -14.77 -36.13
CA GLU A 20 8.03 -14.61 -36.73
C GLU A 20 8.20 -13.15 -37.18
N VAL A 21 8.63 -12.29 -36.25
CA VAL A 21 8.71 -10.85 -36.42
C VAL A 21 10.09 -10.32 -36.07
N ALA A 22 10.50 -9.19 -36.66
CA ALA A 22 11.75 -8.54 -36.38
C ALA A 22 11.75 -7.90 -34.98
N GLU A 23 12.93 -7.75 -34.35
CA GLU A 23 13.11 -7.08 -33.06
C GLU A 23 12.50 -5.69 -33.03
N SER A 24 12.64 -4.92 -34.13
CA SER A 24 12.06 -3.59 -34.26
C SER A 24 10.53 -3.60 -34.21
N GLU A 25 9.88 -4.63 -34.75
CA GLU A 25 8.43 -4.78 -34.72
C GLU A 25 7.93 -5.15 -33.32
N VAL A 26 8.64 -6.06 -32.63
CA VAL A 26 8.38 -6.40 -31.23
C VAL A 26 8.51 -5.15 -30.37
N SER A 27 9.58 -4.39 -30.52
CA SER A 27 9.83 -3.15 -29.76
C SER A 27 8.71 -2.13 -29.99
N ARG A 28 8.33 -1.90 -31.26
CA ARG A 28 7.24 -0.96 -31.60
C ARG A 28 5.89 -1.41 -31.04
N HIS A 29 5.60 -2.72 -31.07
CA HIS A 29 4.38 -3.28 -30.52
C HIS A 29 4.25 -2.98 -29.01
N TYR A 30 5.28 -3.32 -28.23
CA TYR A 30 5.23 -3.09 -26.79
C TYR A 30 5.32 -1.62 -26.41
N GLN A 31 6.04 -0.78 -27.19
CA GLN A 31 6.05 0.66 -27.00
C GLN A 31 4.65 1.27 -27.27
N ALA A 32 3.95 0.78 -28.28
CA ALA A 32 2.57 1.22 -28.53
C ALA A 32 1.64 0.83 -27.38
N MET A 33 1.74 -0.40 -26.87
CA MET A 33 0.96 -0.85 -25.70
C MET A 33 1.27 -0.03 -24.45
N ALA A 34 2.56 0.23 -24.16
CA ALA A 34 2.99 1.00 -23.00
C ALA A 34 2.42 2.42 -22.95
N ARG A 35 2.18 3.04 -24.13
CA ARG A 35 1.56 4.38 -24.22
C ARG A 35 0.08 4.40 -23.77
N HIS A 36 -0.56 3.25 -23.66
CA HIS A 36 -1.94 3.15 -23.17
C HIS A 36 -1.99 2.93 -21.65
N ALA A 37 -0.86 2.65 -21.00
CA ALA A 37 -0.76 2.55 -19.55
C ALA A 37 -0.55 3.95 -18.95
N PHE A 38 -1.24 4.24 -17.84
CA PHE A 38 -1.11 5.50 -17.13
C PHE A 38 -0.35 5.29 -15.82
N GLY A 39 0.68 6.08 -15.59
CA GLY A 39 1.50 6.06 -14.38
C GLY A 39 1.71 7.45 -13.79
N VAL A 40 2.42 7.53 -12.68
CA VAL A 40 2.70 8.79 -11.97
C VAL A 40 3.52 9.80 -12.79
N CYS A 41 4.17 9.36 -13.86
CA CYS A 41 4.90 10.23 -14.78
C CYS A 41 4.03 10.81 -15.91
N ASP A 42 2.82 10.27 -16.10
CA ASP A 42 1.91 10.68 -17.17
C ASP A 42 0.94 11.78 -16.73
N GLY A 43 0.65 11.86 -15.42
CA GLY A 43 -0.23 12.87 -14.87
C GLY A 43 -0.64 12.61 -13.43
N PHE A 44 -1.67 13.34 -12.98
CA PHE A 44 -2.17 13.26 -11.61
C PHE A 44 -2.72 11.87 -11.28
N TYR A 45 -2.21 11.27 -10.20
CA TYR A 45 -2.51 9.90 -9.78
C TYR A 45 -2.95 9.84 -8.30
N PRO A 46 -4.13 10.33 -7.93
CA PRO A 46 -4.54 10.53 -6.54
C PRO A 46 -5.17 9.28 -5.90
N LEU A 47 -4.60 8.11 -6.09
CA LEU A 47 -5.17 6.86 -5.59
C LEU A 47 -5.10 6.80 -4.08
N GLY A 48 -6.22 6.98 -3.38
CA GLY A 48 -6.31 6.90 -1.92
C GLY A 48 -6.00 5.52 -1.37
N SER A 49 -5.50 5.47 -0.14
CA SER A 49 -5.02 4.25 0.53
C SER A 49 -3.80 3.58 -0.16
N CYS A 50 -3.25 4.23 -1.18
CA CYS A 50 -2.08 3.74 -1.91
C CYS A 50 -1.26 4.92 -2.40
N THR A 51 -0.28 5.35 -1.60
CA THR A 51 0.58 6.50 -1.88
C THR A 51 1.30 6.36 -3.23
N MET A 52 0.78 7.02 -4.26
CA MET A 52 1.31 6.99 -5.63
C MET A 52 2.17 8.22 -5.88
N LYS A 53 3.27 8.35 -5.13
CA LYS A 53 4.19 9.48 -5.32
C LYS A 53 5.20 9.22 -6.43
N TYR A 54 5.75 10.28 -6.98
CA TYR A 54 6.86 10.21 -7.92
C TYR A 54 8.06 9.47 -7.32
N ASN A 55 8.64 8.56 -8.08
CA ASN A 55 9.84 7.82 -7.68
C ASN A 55 11.09 8.52 -8.25
N PRO A 56 11.99 9.05 -7.40
CA PRO A 56 13.17 9.76 -7.86
C PRO A 56 14.07 8.88 -8.73
N LYS A 57 14.47 9.39 -9.91
CA LYS A 57 15.33 8.67 -10.86
C LYS A 57 16.67 8.26 -10.25
N LEU A 58 17.19 9.05 -9.30
CA LEU A 58 18.40 8.70 -8.55
C LEU A 58 18.30 7.33 -7.88
N GLY A 59 17.12 6.97 -7.36
CA GLY A 59 16.87 5.66 -6.75
C GLY A 59 17.05 4.52 -7.77
N GLU A 60 16.59 4.71 -9.01
CA GLU A 60 16.76 3.74 -10.10
C GLU A 60 18.24 3.61 -10.49
N ASP A 61 18.93 4.73 -10.68
CA ASP A 61 20.33 4.76 -11.07
C ASP A 61 21.23 4.06 -10.02
N LEU A 62 20.97 4.32 -8.73
CA LEU A 62 21.70 3.67 -7.65
C LEU A 62 21.37 2.17 -7.53
N ALA A 63 20.11 1.78 -7.66
CA ALA A 63 19.73 0.36 -7.62
C ALA A 63 20.29 -0.44 -8.80
N ALA A 64 20.57 0.20 -9.94
CA ALA A 64 21.15 -0.42 -11.12
C ALA A 64 22.67 -0.64 -11.03
N LEU A 65 23.35 -0.14 -10.00
CA LEU A 65 24.79 -0.29 -9.85
C LEU A 65 25.21 -1.78 -9.84
N PRO A 66 26.27 -2.17 -10.58
CA PRO A 66 26.71 -3.57 -10.65
C PRO A 66 27.04 -4.19 -9.28
N GLY A 67 27.49 -3.38 -8.32
CA GLY A 67 27.74 -3.82 -6.95
C GLY A 67 26.49 -4.29 -6.19
N PHE A 68 25.30 -3.94 -6.67
CA PHE A 68 24.01 -4.40 -6.12
C PHE A 68 23.33 -5.42 -7.01
N THR A 69 23.38 -5.28 -8.33
CA THR A 69 22.71 -6.16 -9.28
C THR A 69 23.48 -7.44 -9.59
N GLY A 70 24.81 -7.42 -9.48
CA GLY A 70 25.69 -8.55 -9.74
C GLY A 70 25.98 -9.44 -8.53
N ILE A 71 25.31 -9.24 -7.40
CA ILE A 71 25.47 -9.99 -6.15
C ILE A 71 24.45 -11.12 -6.06
N HIS A 72 24.90 -12.33 -5.71
CA HIS A 72 23.98 -13.43 -5.39
C HIS A 72 23.78 -13.53 -3.88
N PRO A 73 22.54 -13.64 -3.38
CA PRO A 73 22.26 -13.66 -1.93
C PRO A 73 22.94 -14.82 -1.16
N LEU A 74 23.25 -15.93 -1.83
CA LEU A 74 23.90 -17.11 -1.24
C LEU A 74 25.44 -17.09 -1.33
N GLN A 75 26.04 -16.02 -1.88
CA GLN A 75 27.51 -15.92 -1.88
C GLN A 75 28.05 -15.70 -0.46
N PRO A 76 29.34 -16.01 -0.19
CA PRO A 76 29.93 -15.83 1.13
C PRO A 76 29.72 -14.41 1.68
N GLU A 77 29.29 -14.28 2.93
CA GLU A 77 28.89 -13.00 3.56
C GLU A 77 29.99 -11.93 3.46
N HIS A 78 31.26 -12.32 3.60
CA HIS A 78 32.39 -11.37 3.49
C HIS A 78 32.50 -10.69 2.11
N THR A 79 31.89 -11.26 1.06
CA THR A 79 31.85 -10.70 -0.30
C THR A 79 30.63 -9.80 -0.53
N ALA A 80 29.64 -9.79 0.38
CA ALA A 80 28.38 -9.03 0.29
C ALA A 80 28.27 -7.92 1.36
N ARG A 81 29.38 -7.53 2.00
CA ARG A 81 29.38 -6.54 3.11
C ARG A 81 28.68 -5.23 2.77
N GLY A 82 28.83 -4.72 1.53
CA GLY A 82 28.16 -3.49 1.10
C GLY A 82 26.64 -3.63 1.11
N CYS A 83 26.11 -4.76 0.62
CA CYS A 83 24.66 -5.04 0.66
C CYS A 83 24.17 -5.18 2.09
N ARG A 84 24.93 -5.81 2.97
CA ARG A 84 24.60 -5.90 4.40
C ARG A 84 24.53 -4.51 5.04
N SER A 85 25.54 -3.65 4.76
CA SER A 85 25.54 -2.28 5.26
C SER A 85 24.34 -1.45 4.80
N VAL A 86 23.83 -1.70 3.58
CA VAL A 86 22.57 -1.06 3.11
C VAL A 86 21.39 -1.48 3.98
N LEU A 87 21.24 -2.78 4.25
CA LEU A 87 20.15 -3.29 5.10
C LEU A 87 20.24 -2.73 6.52
N ASP A 88 21.43 -2.77 7.13
CA ASP A 88 21.64 -2.30 8.50
C ASP A 88 21.36 -0.80 8.63
N ARG A 89 21.81 0.02 7.67
CA ARG A 89 21.56 1.47 7.67
C ARG A 89 20.09 1.80 7.42
N ALA A 90 19.46 1.13 6.46
CA ALA A 90 18.04 1.30 6.19
C ALA A 90 17.21 0.92 7.44
N GLY A 91 17.53 -0.22 8.06
CA GLY A 91 16.89 -0.66 9.30
C GLY A 91 17.03 0.37 10.44
N ALA A 92 18.24 0.87 10.67
CA ALA A 92 18.49 1.89 11.69
C ALA A 92 17.67 3.19 11.46
N TYR A 93 17.59 3.67 10.20
CA TYR A 93 16.79 4.87 9.89
C TYR A 93 15.29 4.61 10.04
N LEU A 94 14.81 3.45 9.60
CA LEU A 94 13.40 3.11 9.78
C LEU A 94 13.02 2.93 11.25
N CYS A 95 13.90 2.35 12.08
CA CYS A 95 13.71 2.31 13.53
C CYS A 95 13.62 3.71 14.14
N GLN A 96 14.48 4.65 13.71
CA GLN A 96 14.41 6.04 14.18
C GLN A 96 13.10 6.74 13.78
N ILE A 97 12.62 6.52 12.55
CA ILE A 97 11.39 7.12 12.02
C ILE A 97 10.16 6.55 12.75
N THR A 98 10.17 5.26 13.07
CA THR A 98 9.01 4.57 13.63
C THR A 98 9.01 4.46 15.15
N GLY A 99 10.17 4.67 15.81
CA GLY A 99 10.33 4.41 17.24
C GLY A 99 10.34 2.91 17.59
N MET A 100 10.60 2.04 16.60
CA MET A 100 10.85 0.60 16.82
C MET A 100 12.31 0.37 17.19
N ASP A 101 12.59 -0.81 17.77
CA ASP A 101 13.92 -1.16 18.25
C ASP A 101 14.67 -2.05 17.24
N GLU A 102 13.95 -2.88 16.50
CA GLU A 102 14.51 -3.79 15.49
C GLU A 102 13.69 -3.77 14.20
N MET A 103 14.34 -4.12 13.05
CA MET A 103 13.73 -4.10 11.73
C MET A 103 14.14 -5.33 10.91
N THR A 104 13.18 -5.91 10.17
CA THR A 104 13.43 -6.94 9.15
C THR A 104 12.90 -6.52 7.80
N PHE A 105 13.62 -6.86 6.72
CA PHE A 105 13.21 -6.64 5.33
C PHE A 105 12.76 -7.92 4.63
N GLN A 106 12.56 -8.99 5.38
CA GLN A 106 12.24 -10.30 4.79
C GLN A 106 10.84 -10.37 4.14
N PRO A 107 9.79 -9.66 4.64
CA PRO A 107 8.49 -9.66 3.97
C PRO A 107 8.53 -9.03 2.57
N ALA A 108 7.80 -9.62 1.63
CA ALA A 108 7.83 -9.22 0.21
C ALA A 108 6.93 -8.04 -0.15
N ALA A 109 5.92 -7.76 0.66
CA ALA A 109 4.91 -6.75 0.41
C ALA A 109 4.22 -6.34 1.71
N GLY A 110 3.31 -5.33 1.67
CA GLY A 110 2.54 -4.87 2.82
C GLY A 110 1.76 -5.98 3.51
N ALA A 111 0.89 -6.67 2.77
CA ALA A 111 0.10 -7.79 3.33
C ALA A 111 0.97 -8.92 3.90
N HIS A 112 2.14 -9.18 3.32
CA HIS A 112 3.11 -10.12 3.89
C HIS A 112 3.77 -9.56 5.17
N GLY A 113 3.96 -8.26 5.25
CA GLY A 113 4.36 -7.56 6.47
C GLY A 113 3.30 -7.64 7.57
N GLU A 114 2.01 -7.45 7.21
CA GLU A 114 0.89 -7.66 8.14
C GLU A 114 0.92 -9.08 8.72
N PHE A 115 0.96 -10.08 7.84
CA PHE A 115 1.03 -11.48 8.25
C PHE A 115 2.24 -11.77 9.15
N THR A 116 3.41 -11.26 8.79
CA THR A 116 4.63 -11.42 9.58
C THR A 116 4.49 -10.80 10.98
N GLY A 117 3.99 -9.56 11.08
CA GLY A 117 3.78 -8.89 12.36
C GLY A 117 2.80 -9.64 13.27
N LEU A 118 1.73 -10.20 12.67
CA LEU A 118 0.77 -11.05 13.41
C LEU A 118 1.38 -12.37 13.86
N LEU A 119 2.28 -12.95 13.07
CA LEU A 119 3.05 -14.14 13.52
C LEU A 119 3.98 -13.81 14.69
N LEU A 120 4.58 -12.59 14.75
CA LEU A 120 5.36 -12.16 15.92
C LEU A 120 4.48 -12.08 17.18
N ILE A 121 3.29 -11.47 17.07
CA ILE A 121 2.30 -11.41 18.15
C ILE A 121 1.92 -12.82 18.62
N LYS A 122 1.63 -13.72 17.67
CA LYS A 122 1.27 -15.11 17.97
C LYS A 122 2.39 -15.85 18.69
N ALA A 123 3.62 -15.74 18.18
CA ALA A 123 4.79 -16.38 18.78
C ALA A 123 5.05 -15.87 20.20
N TYR A 124 4.90 -14.57 20.45
CA TYR A 124 5.00 -13.97 21.77
C TYR A 124 4.02 -14.59 22.76
N HIS A 125 2.74 -14.69 22.42
CA HIS A 125 1.73 -15.27 23.31
C HIS A 125 1.94 -16.77 23.53
N VAL A 126 2.22 -17.52 22.46
CA VAL A 126 2.47 -18.96 22.52
C VAL A 126 3.69 -19.27 23.40
N HIS A 127 4.78 -18.52 23.23
CA HIS A 127 6.01 -18.73 24.00
C HIS A 127 5.81 -18.47 25.50
N ARG A 128 4.92 -17.56 25.86
CA ARG A 128 4.55 -17.28 27.26
C ARG A 128 3.53 -18.26 27.84
N GLY A 129 3.07 -19.24 27.06
CA GLY A 129 2.04 -20.20 27.45
C GLY A 129 0.61 -19.60 27.44
N ASP A 130 0.41 -18.39 26.89
CA ASP A 130 -0.85 -17.69 26.86
C ASP A 130 -1.62 -18.00 25.55
N THR A 131 -1.89 -19.27 25.31
CA THR A 131 -2.50 -19.78 24.08
C THR A 131 -3.99 -19.46 23.93
N GLY A 132 -4.62 -18.93 24.98
CA GLY A 132 -6.01 -18.46 24.96
C GLY A 132 -6.22 -17.14 24.24
N ARG A 133 -5.15 -16.39 23.92
CA ARG A 133 -5.22 -15.13 23.19
C ARG A 133 -5.32 -15.38 21.69
N THR A 134 -6.54 -15.41 21.21
CA THR A 134 -6.88 -15.82 19.83
C THR A 134 -7.62 -14.77 19.04
N VAL A 135 -7.91 -13.60 19.63
CA VAL A 135 -8.69 -12.53 19.01
C VAL A 135 -7.83 -11.34 18.64
N ILE A 136 -7.91 -10.91 17.39
CA ILE A 136 -7.40 -9.61 16.93
C ILE A 136 -8.57 -8.66 16.75
N LEU A 137 -8.47 -7.50 17.39
CA LEU A 137 -9.41 -6.39 17.23
C LEU A 137 -9.04 -5.60 15.97
N VAL A 138 -10.04 -5.21 15.16
CA VAL A 138 -9.82 -4.48 13.91
C VAL A 138 -10.93 -3.43 13.75
N PRO A 139 -10.64 -2.14 13.55
CA PRO A 139 -11.67 -1.14 13.25
C PRO A 139 -12.44 -1.47 11.98
N ASP A 140 -13.72 -1.11 11.91
CA ASP A 140 -14.58 -1.31 10.74
C ASP A 140 -14.18 -0.46 9.53
N SER A 141 -13.42 0.62 9.77
CA SER A 141 -12.80 1.45 8.75
C SER A 141 -11.49 0.89 8.19
N ALA A 142 -10.94 -0.20 8.78
CA ALA A 142 -9.64 -0.74 8.39
C ALA A 142 -9.63 -1.25 6.94
N HIS A 143 -8.43 -1.29 6.36
CA HIS A 143 -8.23 -1.91 5.06
C HIS A 143 -8.60 -3.40 5.10
N GLY A 144 -9.25 -3.91 4.05
CA GLY A 144 -9.73 -5.31 4.00
C GLY A 144 -8.63 -6.38 4.14
N THR A 145 -7.36 -6.02 3.94
CA THR A 145 -6.24 -6.94 4.18
C THR A 145 -5.98 -7.21 5.66
N ASN A 146 -6.31 -6.29 6.57
CA ASN A 146 -6.07 -6.46 8.00
C ASN A 146 -6.85 -7.66 8.58
N PRO A 147 -8.18 -7.74 8.44
CA PRO A 147 -8.92 -8.92 8.89
C PRO A 147 -8.50 -10.20 8.14
N ALA A 148 -8.18 -10.12 6.86
CA ALA A 148 -7.73 -11.26 6.08
C ALA A 148 -6.38 -11.80 6.58
N SER A 149 -5.41 -10.93 6.86
CA SER A 149 -4.10 -11.30 7.41
C SER A 149 -4.24 -11.90 8.83
N ALA A 150 -5.14 -11.37 9.66
CA ALA A 150 -5.42 -11.91 10.98
C ALA A 150 -6.00 -13.33 10.91
N ALA A 151 -6.98 -13.55 10.03
CA ALA A 151 -7.56 -14.87 9.79
C ALA A 151 -6.51 -15.86 9.26
N MET A 152 -5.65 -15.43 8.32
CA MET A 152 -4.57 -16.25 7.77
C MET A 152 -3.51 -16.62 8.82
N ALA A 153 -3.24 -15.75 9.80
CA ALA A 153 -2.39 -16.05 10.94
C ALA A 153 -3.06 -16.97 11.98
N GLY A 154 -4.34 -17.31 11.77
CA GLY A 154 -5.12 -18.19 12.64
C GLY A 154 -5.70 -17.51 13.86
N PHE A 155 -5.99 -16.22 13.77
CA PHE A 155 -6.74 -15.45 14.74
C PHE A 155 -8.22 -15.32 14.35
N THR A 156 -9.07 -15.14 15.33
CA THR A 156 -10.45 -14.67 15.14
C THR A 156 -10.43 -13.14 15.09
N VAL A 157 -11.19 -12.57 14.18
CA VAL A 157 -11.33 -11.11 14.06
C VAL A 157 -12.57 -10.63 14.81
N ARG A 158 -12.41 -9.59 15.61
CA ARG A 158 -13.51 -8.86 16.25
C ARG A 158 -13.48 -7.41 15.76
N SER A 159 -14.54 -7.00 15.05
CA SER A 159 -14.65 -5.65 14.52
C SER A 159 -15.00 -4.65 15.61
N ILE A 160 -14.39 -3.47 15.59
CA ILE A 160 -14.67 -2.34 16.46
C ILE A 160 -15.33 -1.25 15.61
N PRO A 161 -16.49 -0.72 16.01
CA PRO A 161 -17.18 0.30 15.25
C PRO A 161 -16.45 1.64 15.31
N SER A 162 -16.65 2.44 14.27
CA SER A 162 -16.27 3.86 14.24
C SER A 162 -17.37 4.74 14.81
N THR A 163 -17.00 5.89 15.40
CA THR A 163 -17.93 6.95 15.79
C THR A 163 -18.45 7.69 14.56
N ALA A 164 -19.42 8.58 14.74
CA ALA A 164 -19.94 9.44 13.67
C ALA A 164 -18.86 10.39 13.10
N GLU A 165 -17.83 10.68 13.87
CA GLU A 165 -16.67 11.49 13.47
C GLU A 165 -15.62 10.70 12.68
N GLY A 166 -15.81 9.38 12.48
CA GLY A 166 -14.89 8.53 11.73
C GLY A 166 -13.66 8.05 12.51
N LEU A 167 -13.68 8.14 13.83
CA LEU A 167 -12.66 7.65 14.75
C LEU A 167 -13.10 6.36 15.42
N VAL A 168 -12.16 5.58 15.95
CA VAL A 168 -12.50 4.36 16.70
C VAL A 168 -13.30 4.69 17.96
N ASP A 169 -14.38 3.94 18.20
CA ASP A 169 -15.17 4.06 19.42
C ASP A 169 -14.42 3.44 20.61
N LEU A 170 -13.94 4.30 21.54
CA LEU A 170 -13.17 3.87 22.71
C LEU A 170 -13.97 2.98 23.67
N GLU A 171 -15.27 3.24 23.86
CA GLU A 171 -16.09 2.44 24.76
C GLU A 171 -16.35 1.05 24.16
N ALA A 172 -16.58 1.00 22.85
CA ALA A 172 -16.69 -0.27 22.13
C ALA A 172 -15.37 -1.04 22.16
N LEU A 173 -14.22 -0.35 21.99
CA LEU A 173 -12.90 -0.97 22.13
C LEU A 173 -12.69 -1.55 23.53
N ARG A 174 -12.99 -0.78 24.57
CA ARG A 174 -12.89 -1.22 25.96
C ARG A 174 -13.77 -2.45 26.25
N ALA A 175 -15.00 -2.44 25.78
CA ALA A 175 -15.93 -3.55 25.94
C ALA A 175 -15.52 -4.81 25.16
N ALA A 176 -14.79 -4.63 24.04
CA ALA A 176 -14.32 -5.73 23.20
C ALA A 176 -13.02 -6.38 23.73
N CYS A 177 -12.25 -5.68 24.57
CA CYS A 177 -11.02 -6.20 25.15
C CYS A 177 -11.31 -7.22 26.24
N GLY A 178 -10.62 -8.35 26.24
CA GLY A 178 -10.77 -9.42 27.23
C GLY A 178 -9.54 -10.32 27.32
N ALA A 179 -9.65 -11.40 28.10
CA ALA A 179 -8.59 -12.37 28.29
C ALA A 179 -8.19 -13.10 26.99
N ASP A 180 -9.09 -13.12 26.00
CA ASP A 180 -8.87 -13.71 24.68
C ASP A 180 -8.21 -12.75 23.66
N THR A 181 -8.02 -11.48 24.04
CA THR A 181 -7.45 -10.46 23.14
C THR A 181 -5.96 -10.70 22.94
N ALA A 182 -5.55 -11.05 21.72
CA ALA A 182 -4.16 -11.15 21.31
C ALA A 182 -3.57 -9.77 20.95
N GLY A 183 -4.38 -8.92 20.30
CA GLY A 183 -3.95 -7.57 19.94
C GLY A 183 -5.00 -6.77 19.19
N LEU A 184 -4.59 -5.54 18.83
CA LEU A 184 -5.33 -4.60 17.98
C LEU A 184 -4.50 -4.33 16.72
N MET A 185 -5.09 -4.44 15.54
CA MET A 185 -4.51 -3.91 14.29
C MET A 185 -5.12 -2.54 14.00
N LEU A 186 -4.26 -1.55 13.83
CA LEU A 186 -4.70 -0.18 13.62
C LEU A 186 -3.83 0.53 12.60
N THR A 187 -4.46 1.31 11.73
CA THR A 187 -3.82 2.30 10.85
C THR A 187 -3.98 3.68 11.47
N ASN A 188 -2.90 4.44 11.64
CA ASN A 188 -2.99 5.82 12.12
C ASN A 188 -1.98 6.73 11.38
N PRO A 189 -2.46 7.72 10.58
CA PRO A 189 -3.86 8.10 10.36
C PRO A 189 -4.68 6.96 9.77
N ASN A 190 -5.98 6.95 10.12
CA ASN A 190 -6.89 5.90 9.68
C ASN A 190 -7.27 6.03 8.19
N THR A 191 -7.96 5.03 7.63
CA THR A 191 -8.31 4.97 6.21
C THR A 191 -9.34 5.99 5.75
N VAL A 192 -9.93 6.77 6.64
CA VAL A 192 -10.78 7.92 6.26
C VAL A 192 -10.01 9.25 6.27
N GLY A 193 -8.68 9.19 6.48
CA GLY A 193 -7.79 10.34 6.47
C GLY A 193 -7.76 11.14 7.78
N LEU A 194 -8.12 10.54 8.92
CA LEU A 194 -8.15 11.18 10.23
C LEU A 194 -7.10 10.59 11.17
N PHE A 195 -6.53 11.43 12.02
CA PHE A 195 -5.62 10.97 13.07
C PHE A 195 -6.42 10.53 14.31
N GLU A 196 -6.18 9.32 14.80
CA GLU A 196 -6.77 8.80 16.03
C GLU A 196 -6.23 9.56 17.24
N ARG A 197 -7.00 10.56 17.67
CA ARG A 197 -6.58 11.50 18.73
C ARG A 197 -6.35 10.83 20.07
N ASP A 198 -7.12 9.76 20.35
CA ASP A 198 -7.11 9.03 21.60
C ASP A 198 -6.18 7.80 21.55
N ILE A 199 -5.22 7.78 20.62
CA ILE A 199 -4.35 6.63 20.37
C ILE A 199 -3.65 6.12 21.65
N LEU A 200 -3.22 6.99 22.55
CA LEU A 200 -2.57 6.58 23.80
C LEU A 200 -3.54 5.82 24.70
N ALA A 201 -4.80 6.28 24.81
CA ALA A 201 -5.83 5.57 25.56
C ALA A 201 -6.18 4.22 24.92
N MET A 202 -6.23 4.15 23.59
CA MET A 202 -6.47 2.89 22.86
C MET A 202 -5.39 1.86 23.14
N THR A 203 -4.12 2.25 23.04
CA THR A 203 -2.99 1.34 23.31
C THR A 203 -2.94 0.91 24.76
N GLU A 204 -3.22 1.80 25.71
CA GLU A 204 -3.32 1.48 27.12
C GLU A 204 -4.44 0.45 27.41
N ILE A 205 -5.62 0.59 26.81
CA ILE A 205 -6.73 -0.36 26.95
C ILE A 205 -6.31 -1.76 26.51
N VAL A 206 -5.66 -1.86 25.34
CA VAL A 206 -5.23 -3.15 24.79
C VAL A 206 -4.12 -3.77 25.61
N HIS A 207 -3.12 -2.99 26.03
CA HIS A 207 -2.04 -3.46 26.89
C HIS A 207 -2.53 -3.89 28.27
N ALA A 208 -3.47 -3.14 28.89
CA ALA A 208 -4.06 -3.52 30.15
C ALA A 208 -4.81 -4.87 30.09
N ALA A 209 -5.40 -5.19 28.93
CA ALA A 209 -5.97 -6.51 28.66
C ALA A 209 -4.93 -7.58 28.36
N GLY A 210 -3.63 -7.23 28.26
CA GLY A 210 -2.50 -8.13 27.94
C GLY A 210 -2.32 -8.41 26.45
N GLY A 211 -3.01 -7.70 25.55
CA GLY A 211 -2.82 -7.73 24.11
C GLY A 211 -1.65 -6.86 23.66
N LEU A 212 -1.28 -6.95 22.39
CA LEU A 212 -0.28 -6.14 21.73
C LEU A 212 -0.89 -5.25 20.64
N VAL A 213 -0.22 -4.16 20.30
CA VAL A 213 -0.75 -3.21 19.31
C VAL A 213 0.10 -3.20 18.05
N TYR A 214 -0.56 -3.50 16.93
CA TYR A 214 0.03 -3.54 15.60
C TYR A 214 -0.29 -2.27 14.82
N TYR A 215 0.75 -1.63 14.27
CA TYR A 215 0.64 -0.48 13.39
C TYR A 215 0.67 -0.89 11.92
N ASP A 216 -0.41 -0.63 11.20
CA ASP A 216 -0.41 -0.66 9.74
C ASP A 216 0.24 0.62 9.21
N GLY A 217 1.46 0.48 8.71
CA GLY A 217 2.28 1.60 8.26
C GLY A 217 2.00 2.04 6.81
N ALA A 218 0.89 1.63 6.22
CA ALA A 218 0.50 2.07 4.88
C ALA A 218 0.37 3.61 4.80
N ASN A 219 -0.07 4.25 5.89
CA ASN A 219 -0.30 5.69 5.99
C ASN A 219 0.83 6.48 6.69
N LEU A 220 2.01 5.87 6.86
CA LEU A 220 3.15 6.53 7.53
C LEU A 220 3.57 7.83 6.84
N ASN A 221 3.28 8.00 5.54
CA ASN A 221 3.61 9.21 4.77
C ASN A 221 3.10 10.50 5.42
N ALA A 222 1.97 10.43 6.12
CA ALA A 222 1.36 11.60 6.78
C ALA A 222 2.09 12.04 8.06
N ILE A 223 2.89 11.18 8.68
CA ILE A 223 3.43 11.42 10.04
C ILE A 223 4.94 11.20 10.16
N MET A 224 5.62 10.71 9.11
CA MET A 224 7.07 10.45 9.19
C MET A 224 7.83 11.74 9.54
N GLY A 225 8.72 11.64 10.53
CA GLY A 225 9.48 12.79 11.03
C GLY A 225 8.67 13.79 11.89
N VAL A 226 7.38 13.52 12.14
CA VAL A 226 6.48 14.30 13.01
C VAL A 226 6.07 13.51 14.25
N ALA A 227 5.57 12.28 14.06
CA ALA A 227 5.19 11.39 15.16
C ALA A 227 5.68 9.97 14.86
N ARG A 228 6.00 9.20 15.92
CA ARG A 228 6.53 7.84 15.79
C ARG A 228 5.55 6.83 16.37
N PRO A 229 5.18 5.78 15.60
CA PRO A 229 4.28 4.73 16.10
C PRO A 229 4.72 4.11 17.43
N GLY A 230 6.02 3.84 17.60
CA GLY A 230 6.54 3.27 18.84
C GLY A 230 6.33 4.15 20.07
N ASP A 231 6.29 5.49 19.91
CA ASP A 231 6.01 6.43 21.01
C ASP A 231 4.50 6.53 21.31
N MET A 232 3.66 6.12 20.38
CA MET A 232 2.21 6.02 20.55
C MET A 232 1.76 4.71 21.22
N GLY A 233 2.70 3.79 21.54
CA GLY A 233 2.40 2.51 22.18
C GLY A 233 2.23 1.33 21.23
N PHE A 234 2.59 1.47 19.97
CA PHE A 234 2.62 0.32 19.04
C PHE A 234 3.83 -0.58 19.30
N ASP A 235 3.60 -1.89 19.31
CA ASP A 235 4.62 -2.92 19.60
C ASP A 235 5.28 -3.48 18.34
N VAL A 236 4.57 -3.46 17.24
CA VAL A 236 5.01 -3.95 15.93
C VAL A 236 4.40 -3.11 14.82
N CYS A 237 5.14 -2.91 13.75
CA CYS A 237 4.64 -2.22 12.56
C CYS A 237 5.09 -2.91 11.28
N HIS A 238 4.32 -2.77 10.21
CA HIS A 238 4.85 -2.96 8.87
C HIS A 238 4.96 -1.62 8.14
N LEU A 239 5.85 -1.55 7.16
CA LEU A 239 6.04 -0.39 6.31
C LEU A 239 5.98 -0.82 4.85
N ASN A 240 5.26 -0.05 4.05
CA ASN A 240 5.25 -0.20 2.60
C ASN A 240 6.34 0.70 2.00
N LEU A 241 7.51 0.14 1.66
CA LEU A 241 8.57 0.95 1.06
C LEU A 241 8.15 1.55 -0.28
N HIS A 242 7.27 0.87 -1.00
CA HIS A 242 6.68 1.29 -2.27
C HIS A 242 5.55 2.34 -2.15
N LYS A 243 5.26 2.81 -0.94
CA LYS A 243 4.34 3.92 -0.65
C LYS A 243 5.14 5.10 -0.11
N THR A 244 5.36 5.13 1.20
CA THR A 244 6.01 6.23 1.93
C THR A 244 7.41 6.56 1.41
N PHE A 245 8.20 5.56 0.98
CA PHE A 245 9.62 5.75 0.67
C PHE A 245 9.92 5.82 -0.84
N ALA A 246 8.93 6.19 -1.64
CA ALA A 246 9.06 6.53 -3.06
C ALA A 246 9.79 5.46 -3.89
N THR A 247 9.39 4.19 -3.74
CA THR A 247 9.90 3.09 -4.55
C THR A 247 8.81 2.52 -5.45
N PRO A 248 9.15 1.85 -6.58
CA PRO A 248 8.14 1.33 -7.50
C PRO A 248 7.20 0.30 -6.86
N HIS A 249 5.92 0.34 -7.24
CA HIS A 249 4.94 -0.73 -6.94
C HIS A 249 5.19 -1.99 -7.76
N GLY A 250 5.75 -1.85 -8.93
CA GLY A 250 6.21 -2.93 -9.79
C GLY A 250 5.15 -3.77 -10.51
N GLY A 251 3.92 -3.26 -10.63
CA GLY A 251 2.87 -3.92 -11.41
C GLY A 251 2.53 -5.35 -10.90
N GLY A 252 2.45 -5.52 -9.59
CA GLY A 252 2.17 -6.83 -8.97
C GLY A 252 3.46 -7.57 -8.54
N GLY A 253 4.59 -6.91 -8.49
CA GLY A 253 5.89 -7.48 -8.21
C GLY A 253 6.65 -6.79 -7.08
N PRO A 254 7.67 -5.98 -7.37
CA PRO A 254 8.78 -5.69 -6.46
C PRO A 254 8.47 -4.64 -5.37
N GLY A 255 7.33 -4.70 -4.72
CA GLY A 255 7.08 -3.97 -3.48
C GLY A 255 7.96 -4.52 -2.34
N SER A 256 7.83 -3.95 -1.13
CA SER A 256 8.50 -4.44 0.07
C SER A 256 7.64 -4.17 1.30
N GLY A 257 7.72 -5.05 2.29
CA GLY A 257 6.98 -4.98 3.53
C GLY A 257 7.91 -5.07 4.74
N ALA A 258 8.78 -4.07 4.94
CA ALA A 258 9.64 -4.04 6.13
C ALA A 258 8.79 -4.12 7.41
N VAL A 259 9.23 -4.91 8.38
CA VAL A 259 8.54 -5.07 9.68
C VAL A 259 9.48 -4.65 10.79
N GLY A 260 9.01 -3.68 11.59
CA GLY A 260 9.70 -3.20 12.79
C GLY A 260 8.97 -3.64 14.05
N CYS A 261 9.70 -3.84 15.14
CA CYS A 261 9.09 -4.21 16.41
C CYS A 261 9.85 -3.64 17.60
N LYS A 262 9.16 -3.61 18.75
CA LYS A 262 9.78 -3.29 20.04
C LYS A 262 10.61 -4.49 20.51
N ALA A 263 11.58 -4.22 21.41
CA ALA A 263 12.53 -5.20 21.94
C ALA A 263 11.88 -6.50 22.43
N LEU A 264 10.68 -6.41 22.99
CA LEU A 264 9.93 -7.59 23.49
C LEU A 264 9.58 -8.61 22.39
N LEU A 265 9.49 -8.15 21.13
CA LEU A 265 9.19 -8.99 19.95
C LEU A 265 10.44 -9.37 19.14
N ALA A 266 11.58 -8.73 19.39
CA ALA A 266 12.82 -8.96 18.65
C ALA A 266 13.28 -10.44 18.64
N PRO A 267 13.13 -11.24 19.72
CA PRO A 267 13.50 -12.65 19.70
C PRO A 267 12.73 -13.51 18.69
N TYR A 268 11.56 -13.06 18.26
CA TYR A 268 10.66 -13.77 17.33
C TYR A 268 10.88 -13.40 15.86
N LEU A 269 11.69 -12.37 15.57
CA LEU A 269 11.95 -11.92 14.20
C LEU A 269 12.38 -13.07 13.28
N PRO A 270 11.99 -13.02 11.99
CA PRO A 270 12.35 -14.07 11.05
C PRO A 270 13.85 -14.22 10.91
N GLY A 271 14.33 -15.45 11.01
CA GLY A 271 15.71 -15.81 10.75
C GLY A 271 15.97 -16.03 9.27
N SER A 272 17.24 -15.92 8.86
CA SER A 272 17.69 -16.26 7.53
C SER A 272 18.60 -17.49 7.56
N ALA A 273 18.39 -18.42 6.62
CA ALA A 273 19.32 -19.53 6.39
C ALA A 273 20.74 -19.09 5.98
N LEU A 274 20.89 -17.80 5.64
CA LEU A 274 22.15 -17.19 5.18
C LEU A 274 22.97 -16.56 6.32
N GLY A 275 22.56 -16.78 7.58
CA GLY A 275 23.16 -16.14 8.74
C GLY A 275 22.63 -14.72 8.99
N GLY A 276 22.33 -14.46 10.23
CA GLY A 276 21.80 -13.18 10.71
C GLY A 276 20.31 -13.18 10.99
N GLY A 277 19.98 -12.99 12.28
CA GLY A 277 18.62 -13.01 12.81
C GLY A 277 18.08 -14.43 13.00
N GLY A 278 17.11 -14.55 13.90
CA GLY A 278 16.46 -15.81 14.18
C GLY A 278 17.15 -16.61 15.29
N GLY A 279 16.95 -16.15 16.53
CA GLY A 279 17.27 -16.97 17.72
C GLY A 279 16.36 -18.20 17.80
N ALA A 280 16.50 -18.97 18.88
CA ALA A 280 15.71 -20.18 19.13
C ALA A 280 14.18 -19.97 19.17
N GLN A 281 13.72 -18.72 19.31
CA GLN A 281 12.31 -18.33 19.38
C GLN A 281 11.77 -17.74 18.07
N SER A 282 12.63 -17.63 17.03
CA SER A 282 12.24 -17.06 15.74
C SER A 282 11.04 -17.78 15.14
N ILE A 283 10.17 -17.03 14.47
CA ILE A 283 9.07 -17.59 13.67
C ILE A 283 9.56 -18.36 12.43
N GLY A 284 10.87 -18.46 12.22
CA GLY A 284 11.45 -19.07 11.04
C GLY A 284 11.57 -18.10 9.86
N GLN A 285 11.77 -18.64 8.68
CA GLN A 285 11.94 -17.85 7.46
C GLN A 285 10.57 -17.60 6.81
N VAL A 286 10.21 -16.33 6.60
CA VAL A 286 8.93 -15.96 5.97
C VAL A 286 9.09 -15.83 4.44
N ARG A 287 10.29 -15.53 3.95
CA ARG A 287 10.63 -15.48 2.53
C ARG A 287 12.11 -15.79 2.30
N ALA A 288 12.44 -16.27 1.10
CA ALA A 288 13.81 -16.47 0.68
C ALA A 288 14.61 -15.16 0.68
N PHE A 289 15.86 -15.23 1.10
CA PHE A 289 16.83 -14.14 1.13
C PHE A 289 16.38 -12.95 2.00
N HIS A 290 16.63 -11.71 1.54
CA HIS A 290 16.19 -10.45 2.14
C HIS A 290 15.09 -9.80 1.27
N ALA A 291 14.20 -10.63 0.74
CA ALA A 291 13.11 -10.23 -0.16
C ALA A 291 13.59 -9.34 -1.32
N ASN A 292 13.07 -8.13 -1.45
CA ASN A 292 13.31 -7.25 -2.58
C ASN A 292 14.42 -6.24 -2.25
N PHE A 293 15.67 -6.71 -2.16
CA PHE A 293 16.84 -5.90 -1.74
C PHE A 293 16.97 -4.57 -2.50
N LEU A 294 16.79 -4.58 -3.83
CA LEU A 294 16.90 -3.34 -4.63
C LEU A 294 15.82 -2.30 -4.30
N VAL A 295 14.69 -2.70 -3.73
CA VAL A 295 13.69 -1.75 -3.19
C VAL A 295 14.23 -1.09 -1.93
N VAL A 296 14.94 -1.83 -1.08
CA VAL A 296 15.59 -1.26 0.11
C VAL A 296 16.69 -0.26 -0.29
N VAL A 297 17.46 -0.55 -1.34
CA VAL A 297 18.45 0.41 -1.90
C VAL A 297 17.79 1.73 -2.29
N ARG A 298 16.66 1.67 -3.01
CA ARG A 298 15.90 2.87 -3.43
C ARG A 298 15.35 3.64 -2.22
N ALA A 299 14.77 2.94 -1.25
CA ALA A 299 14.24 3.56 -0.03
C ALA A 299 15.35 4.25 0.78
N LEU A 300 16.52 3.61 0.92
CA LEU A 300 17.68 4.22 1.58
C LEU A 300 18.17 5.45 0.81
N ALA A 301 18.22 5.40 -0.52
CA ALA A 301 18.61 6.54 -1.36
C ALA A 301 17.64 7.72 -1.15
N TYR A 302 16.33 7.45 -1.11
CA TYR A 302 15.30 8.45 -0.81
C TYR A 302 15.51 9.10 0.56
N LEU A 303 15.70 8.31 1.62
CA LEU A 303 15.94 8.81 2.97
C LEU A 303 17.22 9.66 3.06
N LEU A 304 18.31 9.21 2.44
CA LEU A 304 19.57 9.96 2.40
C LEU A 304 19.46 11.28 1.62
N THR A 305 18.66 11.30 0.56
CA THR A 305 18.40 12.51 -0.23
C THR A 305 17.60 13.54 0.56
N LEU A 306 16.57 13.10 1.28
CA LEU A 306 15.72 14.00 2.07
C LEU A 306 16.42 14.50 3.34
N GLY A 307 17.17 13.64 4.01
CA GLY A 307 17.70 13.94 5.35
C GLY A 307 16.58 14.20 6.36
N ASN A 308 16.96 14.59 7.58
CA ASN A 308 15.98 14.79 8.66
C ASN A 308 14.93 15.87 8.34
N THR A 309 15.35 16.98 7.72
CA THR A 309 14.45 18.07 7.37
C THR A 309 13.49 17.66 6.26
N GLY A 310 13.98 17.04 5.20
CA GLY A 310 13.17 16.66 4.05
C GLY A 310 12.17 15.55 4.38
N VAL A 311 12.49 14.61 5.28
CA VAL A 311 11.55 13.58 5.74
C VAL A 311 10.30 14.22 6.38
N ARG A 312 10.51 15.21 7.25
CA ARG A 312 9.41 15.95 7.88
C ARG A 312 8.64 16.81 6.86
N GLN A 313 9.35 17.50 5.97
CA GLN A 313 8.73 18.34 4.93
C GLN A 313 7.86 17.51 3.98
N ALA A 314 8.27 16.29 3.66
CA ALA A 314 7.47 15.40 2.84
C ALA A 314 6.11 15.06 3.50
N ALA A 315 6.11 14.73 4.80
CA ALA A 315 4.87 14.49 5.54
C ALA A 315 3.98 15.75 5.64
N GLU A 316 4.56 16.88 6.01
CA GLU A 316 3.85 18.15 6.09
C GLU A 316 3.28 18.56 4.72
N GLY A 317 4.04 18.38 3.64
CA GLY A 317 3.61 18.63 2.26
C GLY A 317 2.46 17.75 1.82
N ALA A 318 2.49 16.47 2.17
CA ALA A 318 1.41 15.53 1.85
C ALA A 318 0.09 15.95 2.53
N VAL A 319 0.14 16.33 3.81
CA VAL A 319 -1.02 16.82 4.56
C VAL A 319 -1.51 18.15 4.00
N LEU A 320 -0.61 19.06 3.65
CA LEU A 320 -0.95 20.36 3.06
C LEU A 320 -1.67 20.17 1.70
N ASN A 321 -1.12 19.36 0.80
CA ASN A 321 -1.70 19.10 -0.50
C ASN A 321 -3.08 18.45 -0.42
N ALA A 322 -3.28 17.50 0.51
CA ALA A 322 -4.57 16.86 0.73
C ALA A 322 -5.63 17.88 1.20
N ASN A 323 -5.30 18.72 2.18
CA ASN A 323 -6.21 19.74 2.68
C ASN A 323 -6.48 20.83 1.64
N TYR A 324 -5.47 21.21 0.84
CA TYR A 324 -5.64 22.17 -0.25
C TYR A 324 -6.64 21.64 -1.30
N LEU A 325 -6.43 20.44 -1.80
CA LEU A 325 -7.33 19.84 -2.79
C LEU A 325 -8.74 19.62 -2.22
N LYS A 326 -8.84 19.11 -0.99
CA LYS A 326 -10.12 18.94 -0.30
C LYS A 326 -10.90 20.25 -0.24
N HIS A 327 -10.27 21.33 0.22
CA HIS A 327 -10.90 22.64 0.31
C HIS A 327 -11.37 23.16 -1.05
N ARG A 328 -10.56 22.96 -2.11
CA ARG A 328 -10.93 23.37 -3.49
C ARG A 328 -12.16 22.59 -3.99
N LEU A 329 -12.23 21.28 -3.69
CA LEU A 329 -13.36 20.44 -4.10
C LEU A 329 -14.63 20.74 -3.29
N GLU A 330 -14.52 21.01 -2.01
CA GLU A 330 -15.64 21.45 -1.17
C GLU A 330 -16.21 22.80 -1.68
N ALA A 331 -15.34 23.75 -2.04
CA ALA A 331 -15.74 25.02 -2.61
C ALA A 331 -16.43 24.86 -3.97
N ALA A 332 -16.06 23.86 -4.77
CA ALA A 332 -16.71 23.51 -6.03
C ALA A 332 -18.08 22.81 -5.84
N GLY A 333 -18.42 22.38 -4.61
CA GLY A 333 -19.70 21.77 -4.27
C GLY A 333 -19.71 20.26 -4.11
N TYR A 334 -18.53 19.65 -3.94
CA TYR A 334 -18.40 18.26 -3.47
C TYR A 334 -18.63 18.16 -1.95
N SER A 335 -19.08 17.01 -1.49
CA SER A 335 -19.29 16.76 -0.07
C SER A 335 -18.20 15.83 0.47
N SER A 336 -17.45 16.28 1.47
CA SER A 336 -16.55 15.42 2.22
C SER A 336 -17.33 14.51 3.17
N ALA A 337 -16.87 13.26 3.30
CA ALA A 337 -17.49 12.32 4.25
C ALA A 337 -17.30 12.79 5.71
N TYR A 338 -16.15 13.41 5.99
CA TYR A 338 -15.84 13.95 7.32
C TYR A 338 -15.42 15.42 7.20
N PRO A 339 -16.04 16.32 7.99
CA PRO A 339 -15.74 17.76 7.94
C PRO A 339 -14.39 18.08 8.61
N GLY A 340 -13.89 19.30 8.35
CA GLY A 340 -12.66 19.80 8.96
C GLY A 340 -11.39 19.35 8.22
N LEU A 341 -10.26 19.39 8.93
CA LEU A 341 -8.95 19.03 8.35
C LEU A 341 -8.80 17.52 8.24
N CYS A 342 -8.10 17.08 7.19
CA CYS A 342 -7.65 15.71 7.02
C CYS A 342 -6.13 15.60 7.19
N MET A 343 -5.63 14.37 7.23
CA MET A 343 -4.22 14.08 7.11
C MET A 343 -3.82 14.07 5.62
N HIS A 344 -3.07 13.08 5.13
CA HIS A 344 -2.57 13.02 3.76
C HIS A 344 -3.58 12.60 2.70
N GLU A 345 -4.74 12.14 3.10
CA GLU A 345 -5.83 11.67 2.25
C GLU A 345 -7.19 12.10 2.81
N PHE A 346 -8.22 12.10 1.96
CA PHE A 346 -9.59 12.42 2.33
C PHE A 346 -10.59 11.66 1.47
N VAL A 347 -11.82 11.53 1.98
CA VAL A 347 -12.91 10.83 1.30
C VAL A 347 -14.05 11.79 0.99
N LEU A 348 -14.44 11.82 -0.28
CA LEU A 348 -15.68 12.46 -0.73
C LEU A 348 -16.80 11.42 -0.80
N THR A 349 -18.03 11.85 -0.53
CA THR A 349 -19.23 11.05 -0.78
C THR A 349 -20.03 11.63 -1.95
N LEU A 350 -20.40 10.79 -2.89
CA LEU A 350 -21.27 11.16 -4.01
C LEU A 350 -22.73 10.68 -3.80
N GLU A 351 -23.09 10.25 -2.59
CA GLU A 351 -24.41 9.69 -2.31
C GLU A 351 -25.55 10.64 -2.70
N GLN A 352 -25.43 11.92 -2.38
CA GLN A 352 -26.43 12.92 -2.75
C GLN A 352 -26.45 13.23 -4.25
N LEU A 353 -25.27 13.30 -4.88
CA LEU A 353 -25.16 13.47 -6.34
C LEU A 353 -25.86 12.32 -7.05
N LYS A 354 -25.58 11.09 -6.64
CA LYS A 354 -26.22 9.89 -7.22
C LYS A 354 -27.75 9.90 -7.05
N LYS A 355 -28.27 10.30 -5.88
CA LYS A 355 -29.71 10.42 -5.65
C LYS A 355 -30.35 11.46 -6.57
N GLN A 356 -29.67 12.55 -6.87
CA GLN A 356 -30.18 13.66 -7.68
C GLN A 356 -30.07 13.42 -9.19
N THR A 357 -28.98 12.80 -9.64
CA THR A 357 -28.61 12.74 -11.07
C THR A 357 -28.49 11.33 -11.62
N GLY A 358 -28.42 10.31 -10.77
CA GLY A 358 -28.10 8.94 -11.15
C GLY A 358 -26.61 8.66 -11.33
N VAL A 359 -25.75 9.69 -11.34
CA VAL A 359 -24.29 9.56 -11.54
C VAL A 359 -23.64 8.96 -10.29
N SER A 360 -23.01 7.82 -10.46
CA SER A 360 -22.28 7.10 -9.41
C SER A 360 -20.81 7.53 -9.28
N ALA A 361 -20.16 7.08 -8.21
CA ALA A 361 -18.70 7.23 -8.05
C ALA A 361 -17.93 6.60 -9.23
N LEU A 362 -18.38 5.45 -9.72
CA LEU A 362 -17.81 4.81 -10.92
C LEU A 362 -17.93 5.67 -12.16
N ASP A 363 -19.08 6.30 -12.38
CA ASP A 363 -19.28 7.15 -13.56
C ASP A 363 -18.34 8.35 -13.55
N LEU A 364 -18.20 9.01 -12.40
CA LEU A 364 -17.28 10.13 -12.24
C LEU A 364 -15.83 9.68 -12.43
N ALA A 365 -15.42 8.56 -11.84
CA ALA A 365 -14.09 8.00 -11.97
C ALA A 365 -13.75 7.65 -13.44
N LYS A 366 -14.70 7.07 -14.17
CA LYS A 366 -14.54 6.80 -15.61
C LYS A 366 -14.38 8.09 -16.41
N ALA A 367 -15.13 9.14 -16.09
CA ALA A 367 -15.02 10.44 -16.75
C ALA A 367 -13.69 11.15 -16.42
N MET A 368 -13.05 10.90 -15.28
CA MET A 368 -11.72 11.42 -14.97
C MET A 368 -10.65 10.90 -15.94
N LEU A 369 -10.78 9.67 -16.45
CA LEU A 369 -9.87 9.14 -17.47
C LEU A 369 -9.87 10.01 -18.73
N ASP A 370 -11.03 10.50 -19.14
CA ASP A 370 -11.15 11.40 -20.29
C ASP A 370 -10.56 12.80 -20.05
N GLN A 371 -10.29 13.15 -18.79
CA GLN A 371 -9.57 14.37 -18.39
C GLN A 371 -8.05 14.16 -18.25
N GLY A 372 -7.53 12.99 -18.61
CA GLY A 372 -6.11 12.67 -18.50
C GLY A 372 -5.63 12.52 -17.06
N MET A 373 -6.50 12.06 -16.15
CA MET A 373 -6.18 11.80 -14.75
C MET A 373 -6.47 10.35 -14.38
N HIS A 374 -5.65 9.76 -13.51
CA HIS A 374 -6.02 8.49 -12.89
C HIS A 374 -7.15 8.73 -11.89
N PRO A 375 -8.21 7.90 -11.87
CA PRO A 375 -9.26 8.06 -10.87
C PRO A 375 -8.76 7.74 -9.46
N PRO A 376 -9.39 8.33 -8.41
CA PRO A 376 -9.14 7.97 -7.02
C PRO A 376 -9.69 6.58 -6.70
N THR A 377 -9.43 6.09 -5.49
CA THR A 377 -10.03 4.84 -5.02
C THR A 377 -11.54 5.02 -4.84
N MET A 378 -12.30 4.09 -5.40
CA MET A 378 -13.77 4.11 -5.38
C MET A 378 -14.31 3.10 -4.37
N TYR A 379 -15.51 3.39 -3.80
CA TYR A 379 -16.26 2.48 -2.94
C TYR A 379 -15.47 1.97 -1.73
N PHE A 380 -14.49 2.73 -1.32
CA PHE A 380 -13.65 2.46 -0.16
C PHE A 380 -13.33 3.77 0.57
N PRO A 381 -13.32 3.78 1.93
CA PRO A 381 -13.66 2.67 2.84
C PRO A 381 -15.15 2.35 2.83
N LEU A 382 -15.52 1.10 3.20
CA LEU A 382 -16.89 0.57 3.07
C LEU A 382 -17.94 1.31 3.93
N ILE A 383 -17.49 2.03 4.95
CA ILE A 383 -18.35 2.85 5.83
C ILE A 383 -18.85 4.14 5.15
N VAL A 384 -18.32 4.49 3.95
CA VAL A 384 -18.74 5.68 3.20
C VAL A 384 -19.42 5.26 1.91
N HIS A 385 -20.69 5.66 1.73
CA HIS A 385 -21.45 5.37 0.51
C HIS A 385 -20.98 6.24 -0.67
N GLU A 386 -20.88 5.64 -1.87
CA GLU A 386 -20.42 6.30 -3.09
C GLU A 386 -19.10 7.06 -2.86
N ALA A 387 -18.16 6.40 -2.19
CA ALA A 387 -16.88 6.98 -1.80
C ALA A 387 -15.96 7.21 -2.98
N LEU A 388 -15.27 8.36 -2.97
CA LEU A 388 -14.08 8.65 -3.74
C LEU A 388 -12.98 9.11 -2.79
N MET A 389 -11.89 8.34 -2.71
CA MET A 389 -10.79 8.58 -1.78
C MET A 389 -9.57 9.11 -2.52
N PHE A 390 -9.12 10.29 -2.14
CA PHE A 390 -8.02 11.01 -2.77
C PHE A 390 -6.79 11.08 -1.86
N GLU A 391 -5.63 10.74 -2.40
CA GLU A 391 -4.31 10.96 -1.81
C GLU A 391 -3.42 11.66 -2.84
N PRO A 392 -3.29 13.01 -2.81
CA PRO A 392 -2.54 13.74 -3.83
C PRO A 392 -1.03 13.55 -3.73
N THR A 393 -0.49 13.22 -2.58
CA THR A 393 0.92 13.17 -2.19
C THR A 393 1.62 14.54 -2.15
N GLU A 394 2.80 14.59 -1.54
CA GLU A 394 3.65 15.80 -1.51
C GLU A 394 4.36 16.09 -2.83
N THR A 395 4.34 15.14 -3.76
CA THR A 395 5.06 15.28 -5.04
C THR A 395 4.28 16.07 -6.08
N GLU A 396 3.01 16.36 -5.82
CA GLU A 396 2.19 17.18 -6.71
C GLU A 396 2.38 18.68 -6.45
N THR A 397 2.41 19.45 -7.55
CA THR A 397 2.51 20.91 -7.48
C THR A 397 1.15 21.56 -7.30
N PRO A 398 1.08 22.80 -6.78
CA PRO A 398 -0.18 23.56 -6.69
C PRO A 398 -0.90 23.66 -8.04
N GLU A 399 -0.16 23.83 -9.14
CA GLU A 399 -0.72 23.93 -10.50
C GLU A 399 -1.36 22.61 -10.95
N THR A 400 -0.80 21.46 -10.55
CA THR A 400 -1.41 20.15 -10.84
C THR A 400 -2.70 19.97 -10.04
N LEU A 401 -2.69 20.34 -8.76
CA LEU A 401 -3.87 20.28 -7.90
C LEU A 401 -4.98 21.21 -8.37
N ASP A 402 -4.63 22.41 -8.85
CA ASP A 402 -5.59 23.36 -9.43
C ASP A 402 -6.24 22.83 -10.71
N ARG A 403 -5.45 22.26 -11.62
CA ARG A 403 -5.99 21.61 -12.83
C ARG A 403 -6.92 20.45 -12.48
N ALA A 404 -6.54 19.63 -11.50
CA ALA A 404 -7.39 18.52 -11.05
C ALA A 404 -8.71 19.02 -10.45
N ALA A 405 -8.65 20.06 -9.60
CA ALA A 405 -9.84 20.66 -9.01
C ALA A 405 -10.77 21.25 -10.08
N GLN A 406 -10.24 21.99 -11.07
CA GLN A 406 -11.00 22.54 -12.19
C GLN A 406 -11.66 21.45 -13.03
N ALA A 407 -10.95 20.36 -13.33
CA ALA A 407 -11.51 19.24 -14.08
C ALA A 407 -12.65 18.57 -13.31
N LEU A 408 -12.48 18.33 -12.00
CA LEU A 408 -13.51 17.77 -11.15
C LEU A 408 -14.72 18.70 -11.01
N GLU A 409 -14.52 20.01 -10.90
CA GLU A 409 -15.61 21.01 -10.92
C GLU A 409 -16.41 20.92 -12.22
N ALA A 410 -15.74 20.85 -13.36
CA ALA A 410 -16.40 20.69 -14.66
C ALA A 410 -17.18 19.37 -14.75
N LEU A 411 -16.64 18.26 -14.23
CA LEU A 411 -17.35 16.98 -14.18
C LEU A 411 -18.57 17.03 -13.27
N LEU A 412 -18.50 17.72 -12.12
CA LEU A 412 -19.65 17.89 -11.23
C LEU A 412 -20.76 18.70 -11.90
N LYS A 413 -20.39 19.75 -12.64
CA LYS A 413 -21.34 20.51 -13.45
C LYS A 413 -21.99 19.64 -14.52
N THR A 414 -21.19 18.87 -15.27
CA THR A 414 -21.69 17.94 -16.28
C THR A 414 -22.61 16.89 -15.69
N ALA A 415 -22.30 16.35 -14.49
CA ALA A 415 -23.15 15.40 -13.79
C ALA A 415 -24.57 15.95 -13.51
N ARG A 416 -24.67 17.25 -13.25
CA ARG A 416 -25.95 17.93 -12.99
C ARG A 416 -26.70 18.32 -14.26
N GLU A 417 -26.00 18.77 -15.30
CA GLU A 417 -26.60 19.31 -16.55
C GLU A 417 -26.81 18.21 -17.60
N ASN A 418 -25.90 17.23 -17.69
CA ASN A 418 -25.94 16.16 -18.70
C ASN A 418 -25.36 14.86 -18.15
N PRO A 419 -26.07 14.17 -17.23
CA PRO A 419 -25.56 12.93 -16.61
C PRO A 419 -25.26 11.82 -17.63
N GLN A 420 -25.90 11.81 -18.77
CA GLN A 420 -25.68 10.80 -19.82
C GLN A 420 -24.24 10.84 -20.38
N ALA A 421 -23.61 12.01 -20.41
CA ALA A 421 -22.20 12.11 -20.81
C ALA A 421 -21.27 11.33 -19.86
N LEU A 422 -21.57 11.33 -18.54
CA LEU A 422 -20.77 10.59 -17.58
C LEU A 422 -21.07 9.08 -17.62
N HIS A 423 -22.30 8.70 -17.89
CA HIS A 423 -22.65 7.28 -18.11
C HIS A 423 -21.97 6.69 -19.35
N ALA A 424 -21.71 7.50 -20.37
CA ALA A 424 -21.01 7.08 -21.57
C ALA A 424 -19.47 7.02 -21.41
N ALA A 425 -18.92 7.71 -20.41
CA ALA A 425 -17.46 7.75 -20.16
C ALA A 425 -16.90 6.38 -19.72
N PRO A 426 -15.62 6.06 -20.07
CA PRO A 426 -14.67 6.87 -20.80
C PRO A 426 -14.89 6.76 -22.32
N VAL A 427 -14.63 7.85 -23.06
CA VAL A 427 -14.78 7.91 -24.54
C VAL A 427 -13.47 8.14 -25.27
N THR A 428 -12.41 8.56 -24.56
CA THR A 428 -11.09 8.85 -25.15
C THR A 428 -10.08 7.71 -24.97
N THR A 429 -10.38 6.74 -24.12
CA THR A 429 -9.51 5.60 -23.86
C THR A 429 -9.67 4.48 -24.89
N VAL A 430 -8.63 3.66 -25.08
CA VAL A 430 -8.63 2.52 -26.02
C VAL A 430 -9.69 1.47 -25.64
N ILE A 431 -9.97 1.32 -24.36
CA ILE A 431 -10.97 0.39 -23.80
C ILE A 431 -12.02 1.22 -23.08
N GLY A 432 -13.27 1.03 -23.41
CA GLY A 432 -14.41 1.62 -22.71
C GLY A 432 -14.74 0.89 -21.40
N ARG A 433 -16.04 0.67 -21.14
CA ARG A 433 -16.50 -0.08 -19.95
C ARG A 433 -16.51 -1.57 -20.27
N PRO A 434 -15.62 -2.38 -19.62
CA PRO A 434 -15.66 -3.83 -19.78
C PRO A 434 -16.89 -4.43 -19.07
N ASP A 435 -17.31 -5.62 -19.51
CA ASP A 435 -18.28 -6.44 -18.79
C ASP A 435 -17.58 -7.11 -17.59
N GLU A 436 -17.53 -6.40 -16.45
CA GLU A 436 -16.89 -6.86 -15.22
C GLU A 436 -17.54 -8.14 -14.67
N THR A 437 -18.86 -8.30 -14.88
CA THR A 437 -19.60 -9.49 -14.44
C THR A 437 -19.18 -10.73 -15.24
N ALA A 438 -19.08 -10.60 -16.56
CA ALA A 438 -18.60 -11.70 -17.41
C ALA A 438 -17.14 -12.04 -17.12
N ALA A 439 -16.29 -11.01 -16.92
CA ALA A 439 -14.88 -11.18 -16.58
C ALA A 439 -14.69 -11.92 -15.25
N ALA A 440 -15.50 -11.62 -14.23
CA ALA A 440 -15.43 -12.29 -12.93
C ALA A 440 -16.01 -13.71 -12.94
N ARG A 441 -17.14 -13.92 -13.63
CA ARG A 441 -17.87 -15.21 -13.60
C ARG A 441 -17.38 -16.22 -14.64
N ARG A 442 -16.85 -15.77 -15.75
CA ARG A 442 -16.40 -16.59 -16.88
C ARG A 442 -15.06 -16.08 -17.42
N PRO A 443 -13.99 -16.09 -16.60
CA PRO A 443 -12.70 -15.57 -17.02
C PRO A 443 -12.10 -16.42 -18.14
N VAL A 444 -11.64 -15.76 -19.22
CA VAL A 444 -10.84 -16.41 -20.28
C VAL A 444 -9.37 -16.27 -19.89
N VAL A 445 -8.80 -17.33 -19.29
CA VAL A 445 -7.43 -17.32 -18.73
C VAL A 445 -6.39 -17.92 -19.66
N ARG A 446 -6.77 -18.32 -20.87
CA ARG A 446 -5.87 -18.90 -21.86
C ARG A 446 -6.07 -18.21 -23.20
N TYR A 447 -4.96 -17.91 -23.86
CA TYR A 447 -5.00 -17.52 -25.26
C TYR A 447 -5.38 -18.73 -26.13
N GLY A 448 -6.40 -18.59 -26.96
CA GLY A 448 -6.76 -19.52 -28.01
C GLY A 448 -6.29 -19.01 -29.37
N PHE A 449 -5.63 -19.85 -30.15
CA PHE A 449 -5.45 -19.50 -31.54
C PHE A 449 -6.81 -19.76 -32.25
N GLU A 450 -7.44 -18.70 -32.74
CA GLU A 450 -8.59 -18.87 -33.62
C GLU A 450 -8.11 -19.63 -34.87
N GLU A 451 -8.82 -20.70 -35.23
CA GLU A 451 -8.64 -21.34 -36.53
C GLU A 451 -9.22 -20.36 -37.54
N GLY A 452 -8.33 -19.63 -38.25
CA GLY A 452 -8.68 -18.71 -39.31
C GLY A 452 -9.25 -19.40 -40.57
#